data_17f0d690112b5d3d45f56a671f71c4c5
#
_entry.id   17f0d690112b5d3d45f56a671f71c4c5
#
_cell.length_a   1.000
_cell.length_b   1.000
_cell.length_c   1.000
_cell.angle_alpha   90.00
_cell.angle_beta   90.00
_cell.angle_gamma   90.00
#
_symmetry.space_group_name_H-M   'P 1'
#
loop_
_entity.id
_entity.type
_entity.pdbx_description
1 polymer ?
#
loop_
_entity_poly.entity_id
_entity_poly.type
_entity_poly.pdbx_seq_one_letter_code
_entity_poly.pdbx_strand_id
1 'polypeptide(L)'
;MPLYSINGPRLNQTLEELGHLGESPDGMDRVAYSPEDVLGRDYSINLMKDAGLETRIDTAGNIIGRVNGVDNSLPAIAIGSHTDTVPKGGKYDGALGVMAAIEVMRTLRERGHHTRHPVEVINFTNEEGTRSVSYTHLLAHES
;
A
#
# COMPACT_ATOMS: atom_id res chain seq x y z
N MET A 1 -6.76 -4.43 -28.31
CA MET A 1 -5.90 -4.29 -27.14
C MET A 1 -6.39 -5.29 -26.09
N PRO A 2 -5.59 -6.24 -25.63
CA PRO A 2 -6.07 -7.17 -24.62
C PRO A 2 -6.38 -6.39 -23.34
N LEU A 3 -7.61 -6.51 -22.84
CA LEU A 3 -8.00 -5.97 -21.56
C LEU A 3 -7.35 -6.85 -20.46
N TYR A 4 -6.44 -6.28 -19.68
CA TYR A 4 -5.93 -6.94 -18.50
C TYR A 4 -7.01 -6.89 -17.42
N SER A 5 -7.40 -8.05 -16.92
CA SER A 5 -8.22 -8.14 -15.72
C SER A 5 -7.35 -8.62 -14.55
N ILE A 6 -7.51 -8.01 -13.40
CA ILE A 6 -6.88 -8.44 -12.15
C ILE A 6 -7.46 -9.77 -11.68
N ASN A 7 -6.76 -10.46 -10.79
CA ASN A 7 -7.31 -11.62 -10.10
C ASN A 7 -8.14 -11.15 -8.89
N GLY A 8 -9.44 -10.92 -9.12
CA GLY A 8 -10.37 -10.47 -8.10
C GLY A 8 -10.46 -11.38 -6.86
N PRO A 9 -10.54 -12.71 -7.01
CA PRO A 9 -10.48 -13.63 -5.87
C PRO A 9 -9.22 -13.45 -5.01
N ARG A 10 -8.05 -13.29 -5.63
CA ARG A 10 -6.79 -13.06 -4.90
C ARG A 10 -6.79 -11.71 -4.18
N LEU A 11 -7.27 -10.64 -4.82
CA LEU A 11 -7.42 -9.34 -4.18
C LEU A 11 -8.34 -9.44 -2.95
N ASN A 12 -9.48 -10.11 -3.08
CA ASN A 12 -10.39 -10.30 -1.95
C ASN A 12 -9.74 -11.10 -0.82
N GLN A 13 -8.99 -12.15 -1.15
CA GLN A 13 -8.27 -12.93 -0.16
C GLN A 13 -7.25 -12.07 0.61
N THR A 14 -6.45 -11.26 -0.07
CA THR A 14 -5.47 -10.39 0.60
C THR A 14 -6.14 -9.33 1.48
N LEU A 15 -7.30 -8.82 1.08
CA LEU A 15 -8.09 -7.90 1.89
C LEU A 15 -8.66 -8.57 3.15
N GLU A 16 -9.15 -9.81 3.03
CA GLU A 16 -9.63 -10.58 4.18
C GLU A 16 -8.48 -10.89 5.15
N GLU A 17 -7.34 -11.36 4.66
CA GLU A 17 -6.17 -11.67 5.48
C GLU A 17 -5.66 -10.41 6.22
N LEU A 18 -5.53 -9.27 5.52
CA LEU A 18 -5.20 -7.99 6.15
C LEU A 18 -6.27 -7.57 7.16
N GLY A 19 -7.54 -7.84 6.85
CA GLY A 19 -8.67 -7.53 7.70
C GLY A 19 -8.69 -8.25 9.05
N HIS A 20 -7.99 -9.38 9.19
CA HIS A 20 -7.84 -10.06 10.49
C HIS A 20 -6.77 -9.42 11.38
N LEU A 21 -5.89 -8.58 10.81
CA LEU A 21 -4.84 -7.89 11.56
C LEU A 21 -5.40 -6.59 12.15
N GLY A 22 -5.77 -6.63 13.42
CA GLY A 22 -6.40 -5.53 14.14
C GLY A 22 -7.93 -5.55 14.11
N GLU A 23 -8.55 -6.68 13.78
CA GLU A 23 -10.00 -6.85 13.87
C GLU A 23 -10.47 -6.82 15.32
N SER A 24 -11.52 -6.06 15.58
CA SER A 24 -12.21 -5.99 16.88
C SER A 24 -13.72 -6.13 16.68
N PRO A 25 -14.49 -6.36 17.74
CA PRO A 25 -15.96 -6.44 17.65
C PRO A 25 -16.63 -5.20 17.06
N ASP A 26 -15.97 -4.06 17.19
CA ASP A 26 -16.52 -2.75 16.79
C ASP A 26 -15.96 -2.23 15.45
N GLY A 27 -15.00 -2.93 14.83
CA GLY A 27 -14.34 -2.51 13.58
C GLY A 27 -12.84 -2.81 13.57
N MET A 28 -12.09 -2.03 12.81
CA MET A 28 -10.64 -2.20 12.70
C MET A 28 -9.91 -1.29 13.69
N ASP A 29 -8.95 -1.84 14.42
CA ASP A 29 -8.09 -1.12 15.36
C ASP A 29 -6.60 -1.28 14.98
N ARG A 30 -6.27 -1.08 13.71
CA ARG A 30 -4.89 -1.07 13.20
C ARG A 30 -4.35 0.36 13.20
N VAL A 31 -4.35 0.97 14.36
CA VAL A 31 -3.92 2.35 14.55
C VAL A 31 -2.42 2.47 14.31
N ALA A 32 -1.99 3.53 13.61
CA ALA A 32 -0.60 3.76 13.26
C ALA A 32 0.36 3.56 14.45
N TYR A 33 1.46 2.88 14.21
CA TYR A 33 2.50 2.50 15.20
C TYR A 33 2.05 1.54 16.30
N SER A 34 0.88 0.94 16.19
CA SER A 34 0.46 -0.16 17.06
C SER A 34 1.10 -1.49 16.65
N PRO A 35 1.12 -2.51 17.52
CA PRO A 35 1.53 -3.85 17.11
C PRO A 35 0.76 -4.40 15.90
N GLU A 36 -0.53 -4.11 15.81
CA GLU A 36 -1.41 -4.50 14.71
C GLU A 36 -1.01 -3.80 13.41
N ASP A 37 -0.63 -2.52 13.47
CA ASP A 37 -0.11 -1.78 12.32
C ASP A 37 1.21 -2.38 11.84
N VAL A 38 2.14 -2.72 12.74
CA VAL A 38 3.39 -3.40 12.39
C VAL A 38 3.12 -4.70 11.63
N LEU A 39 2.16 -5.52 12.10
CA LEU A 39 1.78 -6.76 11.40
C LEU A 39 1.18 -6.48 10.02
N GLY A 40 0.31 -5.48 9.89
CA GLY A 40 -0.27 -5.07 8.60
C GLY A 40 0.78 -4.55 7.61
N ARG A 41 1.78 -3.83 8.12
CA ARG A 41 2.91 -3.33 7.34
C ARG A 41 3.80 -4.46 6.84
N ASP A 42 4.16 -5.39 7.71
CA ASP A 42 4.96 -6.58 7.36
C ASP A 42 4.22 -7.45 6.32
N TYR A 43 2.92 -7.62 6.48
CA TYR A 43 2.07 -8.29 5.50
C TYR A 43 2.15 -7.61 4.12
N SER A 44 2.00 -6.28 4.08
CA SER A 44 2.09 -5.50 2.84
C SER A 44 3.47 -5.62 2.18
N ILE A 45 4.56 -5.58 2.95
CA ILE A 45 5.93 -5.76 2.46
C ILE A 45 6.10 -7.13 1.81
N ASN A 46 5.60 -8.18 2.45
CA ASN A 46 5.70 -9.54 1.92
C ASN A 46 4.93 -9.68 0.60
N LEU A 47 3.71 -9.14 0.52
CA LEU A 47 2.94 -9.12 -0.73
C LEU A 47 3.62 -8.33 -1.85
N MET A 48 4.23 -7.19 -1.55
CA MET A 48 5.02 -6.40 -2.51
C MET A 48 6.19 -7.22 -3.05
N LYS A 49 6.96 -7.89 -2.17
CA LYS A 49 8.08 -8.76 -2.56
C LYS A 49 7.61 -9.93 -3.44
N ASP A 50 6.52 -10.58 -3.07
CA ASP A 50 5.93 -11.69 -3.84
C ASP A 50 5.43 -11.21 -5.22
N ALA A 51 4.96 -9.98 -5.31
CA ALA A 51 4.60 -9.35 -6.58
C ALA A 51 5.83 -8.91 -7.41
N GLY A 52 7.05 -9.02 -6.86
CA GLY A 52 8.30 -8.71 -7.53
C GLY A 52 8.74 -7.25 -7.42
N LEU A 53 8.22 -6.53 -6.42
CA LEU A 53 8.66 -5.17 -6.13
C LEU A 53 9.86 -5.19 -5.17
N GLU A 54 10.85 -4.35 -5.42
CA GLU A 54 11.92 -4.06 -4.49
C GLU A 54 11.41 -3.09 -3.43
N THR A 55 11.50 -3.48 -2.15
CA THR A 55 10.88 -2.72 -1.05
C THR A 55 11.91 -1.93 -0.25
N ARG A 56 11.53 -0.71 0.13
CA ARG A 56 12.26 0.15 1.08
C ARG A 56 11.29 0.86 2.00
N ILE A 57 11.78 1.34 3.13
CA ILE A 57 11.06 2.23 4.04
C ILE A 57 11.80 3.56 4.02
N ASP A 58 11.09 4.66 3.82
CA ASP A 58 11.67 6.00 3.83
C ASP A 58 11.79 6.57 5.26
N THR A 59 12.33 7.78 5.38
CA THR A 59 12.55 8.43 6.68
C THR A 59 11.26 8.84 7.40
N ALA A 60 10.15 8.94 6.68
CA ALA A 60 8.82 9.18 7.26
C ALA A 60 8.13 7.88 7.68
N GLY A 61 8.71 6.74 7.32
CA GLY A 61 8.15 5.42 7.61
C GLY A 61 7.27 4.85 6.50
N ASN A 62 7.10 5.54 5.36
CA ASN A 62 6.32 5.01 4.25
C ASN A 62 7.00 3.77 3.66
N ILE A 63 6.20 2.76 3.34
CA ILE A 63 6.68 1.57 2.62
C ILE A 63 6.55 1.84 1.13
N ILE A 64 7.63 1.67 0.40
CA ILE A 64 7.68 1.90 -1.04
C ILE A 64 8.17 0.63 -1.72
N GLY A 65 7.32 0.05 -2.55
CA GLY A 65 7.67 -1.08 -3.42
C GLY A 65 7.87 -0.59 -4.85
N ARG A 66 9.05 -0.78 -5.42
CA ARG A 66 9.43 -0.29 -6.76
C ARG A 66 9.64 -1.44 -7.73
N VAL A 67 9.16 -1.24 -8.96
CA VAL A 67 9.57 -2.02 -10.12
C VAL A 67 10.15 -1.08 -11.17
N ASN A 68 11.22 -1.53 -11.81
CA ASN A 68 11.84 -0.78 -12.90
C ASN A 68 10.96 -0.81 -14.15
N GLY A 69 10.98 0.31 -14.88
CA GLY A 69 10.39 0.41 -16.20
C GLY A 69 11.38 0.00 -17.30
N VAL A 70 10.94 0.10 -18.54
CA VAL A 70 11.82 -0.03 -19.71
C VAL A 70 12.85 1.12 -19.73
N ASP A 71 12.45 2.31 -19.29
CA ASP A 71 13.30 3.49 -19.16
C ASP A 71 13.28 4.03 -17.74
N ASN A 72 14.33 3.73 -16.98
CA ASN A 72 14.46 4.16 -15.59
C ASN A 72 14.95 5.60 -15.40
N SER A 73 15.25 6.30 -16.48
CA SER A 73 15.54 7.74 -16.42
C SER A 73 14.29 8.60 -16.33
N LEU A 74 13.13 8.01 -16.64
CA LEU A 74 11.83 8.66 -16.53
C LEU A 74 11.36 8.73 -15.06
N PRO A 75 10.57 9.76 -14.72
CA PRO A 75 9.93 9.82 -13.39
C PRO A 75 9.11 8.57 -13.12
N ALA A 76 9.11 8.09 -11.87
CA ALA A 76 8.26 6.98 -11.47
C ALA A 76 6.78 7.39 -11.44
N ILE A 77 5.91 6.45 -11.82
CA ILE A 77 4.46 6.56 -11.56
C ILE A 77 4.23 6.03 -10.16
N ALA A 78 3.71 6.89 -9.27
CA ALA A 78 3.35 6.49 -7.91
C ALA A 78 1.87 6.16 -7.82
N ILE A 79 1.57 5.01 -7.21
CA ILE A 79 0.21 4.57 -6.86
C ILE A 79 0.24 4.12 -5.40
N GLY A 80 -0.73 4.53 -4.60
CA GLY A 80 -0.68 4.16 -3.19
C GLY A 80 -1.90 4.61 -2.40
N SER A 81 -1.91 4.15 -1.17
CA SER A 81 -2.87 4.45 -0.12
C SER A 81 -2.23 4.12 1.23
N HIS A 82 -3.01 3.70 2.23
CA HIS A 82 -2.53 3.38 3.57
C HIS A 82 -3.16 2.08 4.08
N THR A 83 -2.59 1.52 5.15
CA THR A 83 -3.16 0.37 5.86
C THR A 83 -3.47 0.65 7.32
N ASP A 84 -2.98 1.76 7.88
CA ASP A 84 -3.42 2.21 9.20
C ASP A 84 -4.89 2.61 9.20
N THR A 85 -5.55 2.52 10.35
CA THR A 85 -6.96 2.83 10.52
C THR A 85 -7.17 3.80 11.68
N VAL A 86 -8.27 4.53 11.65
CA VAL A 86 -8.81 5.13 12.88
C VAL A 86 -9.27 4.01 13.84
N PRO A 87 -9.40 4.27 15.17
CA PRO A 87 -10.04 3.33 16.07
C PRO A 87 -11.46 3.00 15.58
N LYS A 88 -11.80 1.71 15.56
CA LYS A 88 -13.09 1.19 15.04
C LYS A 88 -13.32 1.55 13.56
N GLY A 89 -12.24 1.64 12.79
CA GLY A 89 -12.26 2.03 11.39
C GLY A 89 -12.88 1.00 10.46
N GLY A 90 -13.02 1.40 9.20
CA GLY A 90 -13.51 0.51 8.13
C GLY A 90 -12.43 -0.48 7.67
N LYS A 91 -12.86 -1.71 7.36
CA LYS A 91 -11.98 -2.79 6.91
C LYS A 91 -11.25 -2.48 5.59
N TYR A 92 -11.89 -1.72 4.71
CA TYR A 92 -11.42 -1.47 3.35
C TYR A 92 -10.84 -0.08 3.14
N ASP A 93 -11.06 0.83 4.08
CA ASP A 93 -10.53 2.18 4.02
C ASP A 93 -9.00 2.15 3.95
N GLY A 94 -8.44 2.85 2.99
CA GLY A 94 -7.03 2.80 2.64
C GLY A 94 -6.52 1.43 2.17
N ALA A 95 -6.86 0.36 2.88
CA ALA A 95 -6.44 -1.00 2.62
C ALA A 95 -6.71 -1.46 1.18
N LEU A 96 -7.91 -1.14 0.64
CA LEU A 96 -8.25 -1.48 -0.73
C LEU A 96 -7.27 -0.87 -1.73
N GLY A 97 -6.86 0.38 -1.53
CA GLY A 97 -5.93 1.07 -2.43
C GLY A 97 -4.56 0.41 -2.48
N VAL A 98 -4.00 0.03 -1.32
CA VAL A 98 -2.70 -0.65 -1.24
C VAL A 98 -2.77 -2.04 -1.86
N MET A 99 -3.76 -2.86 -1.46
CA MET A 99 -3.90 -4.23 -1.96
C MET A 99 -4.20 -4.27 -3.46
N ALA A 100 -5.03 -3.35 -3.96
CA ALA A 100 -5.32 -3.22 -5.38
C ALA A 100 -4.07 -2.81 -6.19
N ALA A 101 -3.27 -1.89 -5.70
CA ALA A 101 -2.02 -1.49 -6.34
C ALA A 101 -1.04 -2.67 -6.45
N ILE A 102 -0.87 -3.45 -5.38
CA ILE A 102 -0.03 -4.66 -5.38
C ILE A 102 -0.57 -5.69 -6.37
N GLU A 103 -1.89 -5.92 -6.40
CA GLU A 103 -2.52 -6.87 -7.31
C GLU A 103 -2.35 -6.47 -8.79
N VAL A 104 -2.46 -5.17 -9.09
CA VAL A 104 -2.19 -4.65 -10.44
C VAL A 104 -0.75 -4.97 -10.85
N MET A 105 0.23 -4.68 -10.01
CA MET A 105 1.64 -4.95 -10.33
C MET A 105 1.91 -6.45 -10.49
N ARG A 106 1.31 -7.28 -9.65
CA ARG A 106 1.39 -8.73 -9.75
C ARG A 106 0.80 -9.25 -11.08
N THR A 107 -0.37 -8.73 -11.45
CA THR A 107 -1.03 -9.07 -12.71
C THR A 107 -0.18 -8.67 -13.91
N LEU A 108 0.38 -7.48 -13.94
CA LEU A 108 1.27 -7.02 -15.01
C LEU A 108 2.49 -7.93 -15.15
N ARG A 109 3.12 -8.28 -14.03
CA ARG A 109 4.28 -9.19 -14.01
C ARG A 109 3.90 -10.58 -14.54
N GLU A 110 2.80 -11.16 -14.07
CA GLU A 110 2.32 -12.48 -14.52
C GLU A 110 2.01 -12.51 -16.03
N ARG A 111 1.64 -11.37 -16.59
CA ARG A 111 1.38 -11.20 -18.03
C ARG A 111 2.63 -10.82 -18.84
N GLY A 112 3.79 -10.74 -18.20
CA GLY A 112 5.05 -10.33 -18.86
C GLY A 112 5.03 -8.90 -19.39
N HIS A 113 4.16 -8.02 -18.81
CA HIS A 113 4.06 -6.63 -19.23
C HIS A 113 5.07 -5.78 -18.47
N HIS A 114 5.84 -5.00 -19.23
CA HIS A 114 6.77 -4.01 -18.68
C HIS A 114 6.24 -2.61 -18.95
N THR A 115 6.12 -1.82 -17.89
CA THR A 115 5.75 -0.40 -18.00
C THR A 115 6.89 0.40 -18.59
N ARG A 116 6.60 1.48 -19.32
CA ARG A 116 7.65 2.38 -19.80
C ARG A 116 8.37 3.08 -18.67
N HIS A 117 7.61 3.63 -17.72
CA HIS A 117 8.12 4.29 -16.52
C HIS A 117 8.35 3.27 -15.40
N PRO A 118 9.27 3.53 -14.46
CA PRO A 118 9.25 2.85 -13.17
C PRO A 118 7.90 3.06 -12.48
N VAL A 119 7.48 2.09 -11.68
CA VAL A 119 6.25 2.21 -10.85
C VAL A 119 6.62 2.03 -9.39
N GLU A 120 6.08 2.87 -8.53
CA GLU A 120 6.19 2.77 -7.08
C GLU A 120 4.81 2.58 -6.46
N VAL A 121 4.64 1.48 -5.72
CA VAL A 121 3.48 1.24 -4.84
C VAL A 121 3.83 1.75 -3.46
N ILE A 122 3.02 2.67 -2.92
CA ILE A 122 3.29 3.32 -1.64
C ILE A 122 2.19 2.95 -0.63
N ASN A 123 2.61 2.45 0.53
CA ASN A 123 1.78 2.34 1.71
C ASN A 123 2.19 3.47 2.66
N PHE A 124 1.39 4.54 2.71
CA PHE A 124 1.66 5.71 3.54
C PHE A 124 1.51 5.37 5.01
N THR A 125 2.38 5.93 5.84
CA THR A 125 2.38 5.74 7.29
C THR A 125 1.58 6.83 7.97
N ASN A 126 0.68 6.42 8.91
CA ASN A 126 -0.12 7.33 9.73
C ASN A 126 -0.93 8.33 8.88
N GLU A 127 -1.52 7.84 7.78
CA GLU A 127 -2.34 8.65 6.89
C GLU A 127 -3.54 9.25 7.64
N GLU A 128 -4.17 8.47 8.50
CA GLU A 128 -5.32 8.86 9.35
C GLU A 128 -4.96 9.88 10.44
N GLY A 129 -3.68 10.16 10.65
CA GLY A 129 -3.23 11.18 11.62
C GLY A 129 -3.55 10.87 13.08
N THR A 130 -3.78 9.60 13.44
CA THR A 130 -4.23 9.20 14.78
C THR A 130 -3.17 9.37 15.87
N ARG A 131 -1.89 9.45 15.52
CA ARG A 131 -0.77 9.52 16.48
C ARG A 131 0.02 10.82 16.45
N SER A 132 0.07 11.49 15.31
CA SER A 132 0.68 12.83 15.19
C SER A 132 0.18 13.48 13.91
N VAL A 133 0.06 14.80 13.93
CA VAL A 133 -0.46 15.59 12.81
C VAL A 133 0.68 15.85 11.82
N SER A 134 1.06 14.87 11.00
CA SER A 134 2.09 15.07 9.97
C SER A 134 1.64 16.03 8.87
N TYR A 135 0.35 16.15 8.62
CA TYR A 135 -0.21 17.04 7.59
C TYR A 135 -0.07 18.54 7.91
N THR A 136 -0.11 18.94 9.18
CA THR A 136 0.01 20.36 9.55
C THR A 136 1.41 20.91 9.33
N HIS A 137 2.45 20.08 9.29
CA HIS A 137 3.81 20.54 9.03
C HIS A 137 4.16 20.69 7.56
N LEU A 138 3.52 19.92 6.67
CA LEU A 138 3.74 20.03 5.22
C LEU A 138 3.06 21.29 4.64
N LEU A 139 1.88 21.64 5.12
CA LEU A 139 1.15 22.83 4.66
C LEU A 139 1.70 24.15 5.26
N ALA A 140 2.44 24.11 6.36
CA ALA A 140 3.04 25.30 6.98
C ALA A 140 4.31 25.79 6.27
N HIS A 141 4.88 25.03 5.34
CA HIS A 141 6.06 25.40 4.57
C HIS A 141 5.76 25.93 3.16
N GLU A 142 4.51 25.95 2.73
CA GLU A 142 4.08 26.48 1.43
C GLU A 142 3.42 27.87 1.49
N SER A 143 3.52 28.58 2.62
CA SER A 143 3.02 29.95 2.76
C SER A 143 4.15 30.97 2.96
#